data_0a201035e3ec002b398c4a0526b762c1
#
_entry.id   0a201035e3ec002b398c4a0526b762c1
#
_cell.length_a   1.000
_cell.length_b   1.000
_cell.length_c   1.000
_cell.angle_alpha   90.00
_cell.angle_beta   90.00
_cell.angle_gamma   90.00
#
_symmetry.space_group_name_H-M   'P 1'
#
loop_
_entity.id
_entity.type
_entity.pdbx_description
1 polymer ?
#
loop_
_entity_poly.entity_id
_entity_poly.type
_entity_poly.pdbx_seq_one_letter_code
_entity_poly.pdbx_strand_id
1 'polypeptide(L)'
;LSPSSAASDVYKRQNKKVATVSSKGVIKAKKAGTTKITVKSGKKKIVVTVKVTGVKTTNLSGVPAAKSVSKGKSFKIKAIATPKNTDEKITFKSSNKKVVTVTSKGVVKGLKKGTATITVQSGSKKMTCKVTVK
;
A
#
# COMPACT_ATOMS: atom_id res chain seq x y z
N LEU A 1 -20.63 14.66 -14.77
CA LEU A 1 -20.39 15.99 -15.29
C LEU A 1 -20.02 15.97 -16.75
N SER A 2 -20.85 16.54 -17.56
CA SER A 2 -20.60 16.68 -18.98
C SER A 2 -20.34 18.17 -19.29
N PRO A 3 -19.12 18.57 -19.61
CA PRO A 3 -18.85 19.96 -19.96
C PRO A 3 -19.38 20.22 -21.34
N SER A 4 -20.44 21.02 -21.44
CA SER A 4 -21.04 21.39 -22.70
C SER A 4 -20.27 22.50 -23.41
N SER A 5 -19.48 23.25 -22.69
CA SER A 5 -18.76 24.40 -23.20
C SER A 5 -17.37 24.47 -22.57
N ALA A 6 -16.47 23.68 -23.12
CA ALA A 6 -15.16 23.45 -22.53
C ALA A 6 -14.28 24.69 -22.40
N ALA A 7 -14.43 25.69 -23.28
CA ALA A 7 -13.55 26.85 -23.30
C ALA A 7 -13.67 27.74 -22.07
N SER A 8 -14.85 27.82 -21.44
CA SER A 8 -15.09 28.64 -20.25
C SER A 8 -15.10 27.85 -18.94
N ASP A 9 -15.00 26.52 -19.01
CA ASP A 9 -15.05 25.66 -17.84
C ASP A 9 -13.68 25.53 -17.19
N VAL A 10 -13.63 25.68 -15.89
CA VAL A 10 -12.41 25.55 -15.09
C VAL A 10 -12.62 24.50 -14.04
N TYR A 11 -11.72 23.52 -14.00
CA TYR A 11 -11.74 22.44 -13.04
C TYR A 11 -10.60 22.61 -12.02
N LYS A 12 -10.95 22.69 -10.75
CA LYS A 12 -9.98 22.77 -9.65
C LYS A 12 -10.17 21.62 -8.68
N ARG A 13 -9.08 21.07 -8.22
CA ARG A 13 -9.06 20.00 -7.22
C ARG A 13 -8.33 20.47 -5.97
N GLN A 14 -8.84 20.11 -4.81
CA GLN A 14 -8.22 20.48 -3.53
C GLN A 14 -7.10 19.54 -3.13
N ASN A 15 -7.16 18.26 -3.52
CA ASN A 15 -6.13 17.30 -3.16
C ASN A 15 -5.68 16.47 -4.36
N LYS A 16 -4.58 16.90 -4.97
CA LYS A 16 -3.97 16.26 -6.14
C LYS A 16 -3.40 14.86 -5.84
N LYS A 17 -3.18 14.54 -4.57
CA LYS A 17 -2.68 13.24 -4.15
C LYS A 17 -3.76 12.17 -4.20
N VAL A 18 -5.01 12.56 -4.05
CA VAL A 18 -6.16 11.66 -4.06
C VAL A 18 -6.70 11.46 -5.47
N ALA A 19 -6.94 12.55 -6.20
CA ALA A 19 -7.46 12.48 -7.56
C ALA A 19 -7.00 13.69 -8.36
N THR A 20 -6.97 13.52 -9.67
CA THR A 20 -6.68 14.61 -10.61
C THR A 20 -7.85 14.76 -11.57
N VAL A 21 -8.03 15.98 -12.07
CA VAL A 21 -9.03 16.27 -13.09
C VAL A 21 -8.35 16.93 -14.29
N SER A 22 -8.68 16.49 -15.49
CA SER A 22 -8.19 17.07 -16.73
C SER A 22 -9.02 18.29 -17.14
N SER A 23 -8.53 19.07 -18.08
CA SER A 23 -9.27 20.20 -18.66
C SER A 23 -10.58 19.77 -19.35
N LYS A 24 -10.69 18.49 -19.71
CA LYS A 24 -11.89 17.92 -20.33
C LYS A 24 -12.87 17.34 -19.30
N GLY A 25 -12.58 17.46 -18.00
CA GLY A 25 -13.43 16.96 -16.94
C GLY A 25 -13.24 15.48 -16.59
N VAL A 26 -12.19 14.84 -17.09
CA VAL A 26 -11.87 13.45 -16.74
C VAL A 26 -11.20 13.37 -15.40
N ILE A 27 -11.79 12.61 -14.47
CA ILE A 27 -11.29 12.43 -13.13
C ILE A 27 -10.51 11.11 -13.06
N LYS A 28 -9.26 11.20 -12.59
CA LYS A 28 -8.40 10.03 -12.39
C LYS A 28 -8.07 9.85 -10.91
N ALA A 29 -8.45 8.72 -10.36
CA ALA A 29 -8.14 8.36 -8.98
C ALA A 29 -6.67 7.97 -8.84
N LYS A 30 -6.01 8.43 -7.77
CA LYS A 30 -4.59 8.14 -7.50
C LYS A 30 -4.40 7.38 -6.20
N LYS A 31 -5.11 7.77 -5.16
CA LYS A 31 -4.96 7.20 -3.83
C LYS A 31 -6.28 7.26 -3.09
N ALA A 32 -6.49 6.33 -2.16
CA ALA A 32 -7.67 6.35 -1.29
C ALA A 32 -7.77 7.67 -0.53
N GLY A 33 -8.96 8.19 -0.41
CA GLY A 33 -9.26 9.44 0.28
C GLY A 33 -10.40 10.19 -0.35
N THR A 34 -10.64 11.40 0.13
CA THR A 34 -11.71 12.25 -0.37
C THR A 34 -11.13 13.57 -0.86
N THR A 35 -11.58 14.03 -2.01
CA THR A 35 -11.23 15.34 -2.53
C THR A 35 -12.45 16.00 -3.13
N LYS A 36 -12.42 17.33 -3.21
CA LYS A 36 -13.48 18.12 -3.84
C LYS A 36 -12.97 18.67 -5.15
N ILE A 37 -13.78 18.59 -6.17
CA ILE A 37 -13.51 19.17 -7.47
C ILE A 37 -14.51 20.29 -7.70
N THR A 38 -14.01 21.51 -7.91
CA THR A 38 -14.83 22.67 -8.23
C THR A 38 -14.86 22.85 -9.73
N VAL A 39 -16.06 22.87 -10.28
CA VAL A 39 -16.30 23.17 -11.70
C VAL A 39 -16.86 24.57 -11.77
N LYS A 40 -16.19 25.44 -12.49
CA LYS A 40 -16.60 26.83 -12.63
C LYS A 40 -16.80 27.18 -14.12
N SER A 41 -17.95 27.73 -14.42
CA SER A 41 -18.25 28.23 -15.76
C SER A 41 -18.89 29.63 -15.62
N GLY A 42 -18.16 30.66 -16.06
CA GLY A 42 -18.60 32.03 -15.88
C GLY A 42 -18.79 32.38 -14.40
N LYS A 43 -20.01 32.82 -14.05
CA LYS A 43 -20.38 33.12 -12.66
C LYS A 43 -20.89 31.92 -11.87
N LYS A 44 -21.13 30.77 -12.52
CA LYS A 44 -21.68 29.60 -11.88
C LYS A 44 -20.56 28.65 -11.42
N LYS A 45 -20.77 28.04 -10.28
CA LYS A 45 -19.82 27.14 -9.64
C LYS A 45 -20.55 25.94 -9.06
N ILE A 46 -20.01 24.74 -9.31
CA ILE A 46 -20.49 23.49 -8.73
C ILE A 46 -19.32 22.78 -8.08
N VAL A 47 -19.55 22.24 -6.88
CA VAL A 47 -18.55 21.45 -6.15
C VAL A 47 -18.98 19.99 -6.16
N VAL A 48 -18.09 19.12 -6.63
CA VAL A 48 -18.31 17.68 -6.65
C VAL A 48 -17.37 17.04 -5.64
N THR A 49 -17.93 16.27 -4.70
CA THR A 49 -17.14 15.47 -3.77
C THR A 49 -16.79 14.14 -4.42
N VAL A 50 -15.51 13.85 -4.53
CA VAL A 50 -15.02 12.60 -5.09
C VAL A 50 -14.40 11.78 -3.96
N LYS A 51 -14.97 10.60 -3.72
CA LYS A 51 -14.44 9.65 -2.74
C LYS A 51 -13.76 8.49 -3.50
N VAL A 52 -12.47 8.34 -3.25
CA VAL A 52 -11.70 7.23 -3.80
C VAL A 52 -11.57 6.16 -2.72
N THR A 53 -12.13 4.99 -2.98
CA THR A 53 -12.01 3.85 -2.07
C THR A 53 -10.66 3.19 -2.25
N GLY A 54 -10.04 2.76 -1.14
CA GLY A 54 -8.77 2.09 -1.18
C GLY A 54 -8.85 0.69 -1.78
N VAL A 55 -7.77 0.28 -2.42
CA VAL A 55 -7.63 -1.08 -2.93
C VAL A 55 -7.03 -1.94 -1.82
N LYS A 56 -7.81 -2.89 -1.34
CA LYS A 56 -7.39 -3.80 -0.26
C LYS A 56 -6.62 -5.00 -0.81
N THR A 57 -5.75 -5.55 0.03
CA THR A 57 -5.06 -6.80 -0.28
C THR A 57 -6.04 -7.97 -0.24
N THR A 58 -6.13 -8.70 -1.33
CA THR A 58 -6.97 -9.91 -1.44
C THR A 58 -6.18 -11.18 -1.20
N ASN A 59 -4.87 -11.16 -1.43
CA ASN A 59 -4.01 -12.30 -1.22
C ASN A 59 -2.59 -11.86 -0.86
N LEU A 60 -1.90 -12.67 -0.08
CA LEU A 60 -0.50 -12.50 0.30
C LEU A 60 0.25 -13.80 -0.02
N SER A 61 1.37 -13.70 -0.71
CA SER A 61 2.16 -14.85 -1.14
C SER A 61 3.66 -14.58 -1.05
N GLY A 62 4.47 -15.57 -1.42
CA GLY A 62 5.93 -15.42 -1.43
C GLY A 62 6.58 -15.55 -0.06
N VAL A 63 5.83 -15.95 0.97
CA VAL A 63 6.35 -16.15 2.32
C VAL A 63 6.59 -17.66 2.53
N PRO A 64 7.84 -18.09 2.74
CA PRO A 64 8.11 -19.50 3.03
C PRO A 64 7.55 -19.89 4.40
N ALA A 65 7.04 -21.10 4.52
CA ALA A 65 6.51 -21.62 5.79
C ALA A 65 7.60 -21.74 6.86
N ALA A 66 8.80 -22.12 6.46
CA ALA A 66 9.95 -22.25 7.33
C ALA A 66 11.25 -21.95 6.59
N LYS A 67 12.23 -21.43 7.29
CA LYS A 67 13.56 -21.13 6.73
C LYS A 67 14.62 -21.23 7.81
N SER A 68 15.78 -21.78 7.46
CA SER A 68 16.95 -21.82 8.34
C SER A 68 17.98 -20.80 7.90
N VAL A 69 18.67 -20.19 8.85
CA VAL A 69 19.73 -19.22 8.58
C VAL A 69 20.84 -19.42 9.62
N SER A 70 22.08 -19.29 9.20
CA SER A 70 23.22 -19.34 10.12
C SER A 70 23.32 -18.03 10.92
N LYS A 71 23.82 -18.13 12.16
CA LYS A 71 24.06 -16.96 13.00
C LYS A 71 24.89 -15.91 12.24
N GLY A 72 24.44 -14.68 12.26
CA GLY A 72 25.08 -13.55 11.56
C GLY A 72 24.73 -13.41 10.09
N LYS A 73 24.08 -14.40 9.51
CA LYS A 73 23.64 -14.36 8.10
C LYS A 73 22.21 -13.82 7.99
N SER A 74 21.85 -13.41 6.79
CA SER A 74 20.54 -12.86 6.52
C SER A 74 19.96 -13.40 5.21
N PHE A 75 18.63 -13.33 5.08
CA PHE A 75 17.92 -13.62 3.84
C PHE A 75 16.76 -12.66 3.70
N LYS A 76 16.20 -12.56 2.50
CA LYS A 76 15.07 -11.67 2.23
C LYS A 76 13.81 -12.47 1.96
N ILE A 77 12.72 -12.12 2.64
CA ILE A 77 11.37 -12.63 2.33
C ILE A 77 10.80 -11.76 1.21
N LYS A 78 10.50 -12.37 0.08
CA LYS A 78 9.92 -11.68 -1.09
C LYS A 78 8.39 -11.78 -1.04
N ALA A 79 7.78 -11.18 -0.03
CA ALA A 79 6.33 -11.20 0.11
C ALA A 79 5.68 -10.37 -1.00
N ILE A 80 4.58 -10.87 -1.54
CA ILE A 80 3.82 -10.25 -2.62
C ILE A 80 2.37 -10.10 -2.16
N ALA A 81 1.90 -8.85 -2.15
CA ALA A 81 0.51 -8.54 -1.93
C ALA A 81 -0.21 -8.42 -3.28
N THR A 82 -1.39 -8.99 -3.37
CA THR A 82 -2.22 -8.94 -4.57
C THR A 82 -3.52 -8.19 -4.23
N PRO A 83 -3.99 -7.26 -5.06
CA PRO A 83 -3.38 -6.81 -6.31
C PRO A 83 -2.16 -5.90 -6.07
N LYS A 84 -1.31 -5.74 -7.08
CA LYS A 84 -0.07 -4.93 -6.98
C LYS A 84 -0.33 -3.45 -6.61
N ASN A 85 -1.49 -2.95 -6.96
CA ASN A 85 -1.90 -1.58 -6.68
C ASN A 85 -2.64 -1.45 -5.33
N THR A 86 -2.52 -2.42 -4.44
CA THR A 86 -3.11 -2.29 -3.10
C THR A 86 -2.51 -1.10 -2.36
N ASP A 87 -3.35 -0.40 -1.62
CA ASP A 87 -2.93 0.71 -0.76
C ASP A 87 -2.39 0.22 0.59
N GLU A 88 -2.54 -1.06 0.88
CA GLU A 88 -2.11 -1.66 2.12
C GLU A 88 -0.66 -2.12 2.04
N LYS A 89 0.15 -1.62 2.96
CA LYS A 89 1.58 -1.95 3.00
C LYS A 89 1.82 -3.33 3.59
N ILE A 90 2.87 -3.99 3.09
CA ILE A 90 3.36 -5.23 3.69
C ILE A 90 4.21 -4.87 4.91
N THR A 91 3.90 -5.47 6.06
CA THR A 91 4.65 -5.29 7.30
C THR A 91 5.24 -6.61 7.75
N PHE A 92 6.37 -6.54 8.44
CA PHE A 92 7.10 -7.69 8.97
C PHE A 92 7.32 -7.53 10.45
N LYS A 93 7.12 -8.61 11.21
CA LYS A 93 7.30 -8.61 12.66
C LYS A 93 7.96 -9.90 13.11
N SER A 94 8.94 -9.81 14.00
CA SER A 94 9.59 -10.97 14.63
C SER A 94 8.98 -11.24 16.01
N SER A 95 8.71 -12.50 16.31
CA SER A 95 8.24 -12.92 17.64
C SER A 95 9.32 -12.83 18.70
N ASN A 96 10.60 -12.90 18.29
CA ASN A 96 11.72 -12.77 19.21
C ASN A 96 12.90 -12.04 18.54
N LYS A 97 12.98 -10.75 18.80
CA LYS A 97 14.01 -9.88 18.23
C LYS A 97 15.43 -10.17 18.73
N LYS A 98 15.56 -10.92 19.82
CA LYS A 98 16.87 -11.35 20.32
C LYS A 98 17.46 -12.50 19.51
N VAL A 99 16.60 -13.30 18.88
CA VAL A 99 16.99 -14.43 18.03
C VAL A 99 17.04 -14.03 16.56
N VAL A 100 16.01 -13.35 16.08
CA VAL A 100 15.86 -12.96 14.68
C VAL A 100 15.30 -11.55 14.60
N THR A 101 15.91 -10.71 13.77
CA THR A 101 15.37 -9.39 13.43
C THR A 101 14.90 -9.38 11.99
N VAL A 102 13.93 -8.51 11.70
CA VAL A 102 13.43 -8.31 10.33
C VAL A 102 13.24 -6.81 10.08
N THR A 103 13.65 -6.37 8.90
CA THR A 103 13.48 -4.97 8.47
C THR A 103 12.12 -4.77 7.80
N SER A 104 11.73 -3.52 7.62
CA SER A 104 10.52 -3.16 6.87
C SER A 104 10.54 -3.61 5.41
N LYS A 105 11.73 -3.93 4.88
CA LYS A 105 11.92 -4.44 3.52
C LYS A 105 11.90 -5.97 3.44
N GLY A 106 11.71 -6.66 4.57
CA GLY A 106 11.68 -8.11 4.62
C GLY A 106 13.03 -8.79 4.74
N VAL A 107 14.08 -8.06 5.08
CA VAL A 107 15.41 -8.65 5.34
C VAL A 107 15.44 -9.23 6.74
N VAL A 108 15.62 -10.54 6.83
CA VAL A 108 15.64 -11.30 8.09
C VAL A 108 17.08 -11.64 8.42
N LYS A 109 17.50 -11.34 9.64
CA LYS A 109 18.87 -11.62 10.14
C LYS A 109 18.83 -12.49 11.39
N GLY A 110 19.60 -13.57 11.39
CA GLY A 110 19.78 -14.43 12.55
C GLY A 110 20.83 -13.83 13.50
N LEU A 111 20.44 -13.56 14.74
CA LEU A 111 21.32 -12.96 15.74
C LEU A 111 21.87 -13.99 16.73
N LYS A 112 21.03 -14.91 17.17
CA LYS A 112 21.36 -15.90 18.17
C LYS A 112 20.73 -17.23 17.82
N LYS A 113 21.39 -18.33 18.12
CA LYS A 113 20.85 -19.67 17.94
C LYS A 113 19.49 -19.81 18.61
N GLY A 114 18.52 -20.33 17.89
CA GLY A 114 17.15 -20.49 18.37
C GLY A 114 16.14 -20.40 17.24
N THR A 115 14.88 -20.27 17.61
CA THR A 115 13.76 -20.21 16.67
C THR A 115 12.91 -18.97 16.95
N ALA A 116 12.47 -18.30 15.89
CA ALA A 116 11.51 -17.21 15.97
C ALA A 116 10.55 -17.27 14.78
N THR A 117 9.37 -16.70 14.94
CA THR A 117 8.38 -16.64 13.86
C THR A 117 8.32 -15.22 13.32
N ILE A 118 8.44 -15.09 12.01
CA ILE A 118 8.25 -13.83 11.32
C ILE A 118 6.81 -13.79 10.82
N THR A 119 6.06 -12.76 11.23
CA THR A 119 4.70 -12.51 10.76
C THR A 119 4.77 -11.47 9.65
N VAL A 120 4.21 -11.82 8.50
CA VAL A 120 4.09 -10.93 7.34
C VAL A 120 2.61 -10.62 7.17
N GLN A 121 2.28 -9.35 7.11
CA GLN A 121 0.88 -8.90 7.05
C GLN A 121 0.70 -7.78 6.05
N SER A 122 -0.41 -7.82 5.32
CA SER A 122 -0.88 -6.73 4.47
C SER A 122 -2.39 -6.63 4.64
N GLY A 123 -2.85 -5.55 5.26
CA GLY A 123 -4.26 -5.40 5.62
C GLY A 123 -4.75 -6.52 6.53
N SER A 124 -5.80 -7.22 6.12
CA SER A 124 -6.34 -8.37 6.85
C SER A 124 -5.63 -9.68 6.54
N LYS A 125 -4.75 -9.72 5.53
CA LYS A 125 -4.03 -10.93 5.12
C LYS A 125 -2.73 -11.08 5.91
N LYS A 126 -2.47 -12.28 6.39
CA LYS A 126 -1.34 -12.59 7.26
C LYS A 126 -0.73 -13.95 6.90
N MET A 127 0.59 -14.00 6.87
CA MET A 127 1.35 -15.26 6.73
C MET A 127 2.48 -15.29 7.74
N THR A 128 2.92 -16.48 8.10
CA THR A 128 4.01 -16.65 9.06
C THR A 128 5.13 -17.49 8.45
N CYS A 129 6.36 -17.20 8.88
CA CYS A 129 7.54 -17.95 8.52
C CYS A 129 8.29 -18.33 9.79
N LYS A 130 8.48 -19.61 10.03
CA LYS A 130 9.29 -20.11 11.15
C LYS A 130 10.76 -20.04 10.76
N VAL A 131 11.55 -19.24 11.48
CA VAL A 131 12.98 -19.04 11.21
C VAL A 131 13.77 -19.74 12.29
N THR A 132 14.65 -20.66 11.88
CA THR A 132 15.58 -21.35 12.76
C THR A 132 16.99 -20.82 12.51
N VAL A 133 17.63 -20.31 13.57
CA VAL A 133 19.03 -19.86 13.52
C VAL A 133 19.92 -20.97 14.05
N LYS A 134 20.83 -21.39 13.20
CA LYS A 134 21.81 -22.43 13.52
C LYS A 134 23.13 -21.88 14.04
#